data_34671353c20d0d2984f9a06c26441df8
#
_entry.id   34671353c20d0d2984f9a06c26441df8
#
_cell.length_a   1.000
_cell.length_b   1.000
_cell.length_c   1.000
_cell.angle_alpha   90.00
_cell.angle_beta   90.00
_cell.angle_gamma   90.00
#
_symmetry.space_group_name_H-M   'P 1'
#
loop_
_entity.id
_entity.type
_entity.pdbx_description
1 polymer ?
#
loop_
_entity_poly.entity_id
_entity_poly.type
_entity_poly.pdbx_seq_one_letter_code
_entity_poly.pdbx_strand_id
1 'polypeptide(L)'
;MERQNNDGGYTFCQYTDSSAEDTYFAVRTLKILGVEPKQKASTIKFLKSLQHKDGSFDSIKVAYYVVKTLNELGAKLEKSPKEFILSLKNPYGGFGSLNVDVEVSSEIESTYYSIEVLKSLNECINPNEIISFILSLKNFDGSFGKQGYSKIASTYYALASLNLLGYNTKSLNKTIEWIRKCESPRGGFNSNPYGFDTYMVIEDCYFGVKALEILDEVCKYPLQTLSLISKFQNGNGGFRRSIFLGISTLECTYYAVSTVKTILRKI
;
A
#
# COMPACT_ATOMS: atom_id res chain seq x y z
N MET A 1 11.16 15.62 -14.52
CA MET A 1 11.80 16.26 -13.36
C MET A 1 12.45 15.17 -12.54
N GLU A 2 13.76 15.23 -12.35
CA GLU A 2 14.47 14.23 -11.52
C GLU A 2 14.13 14.45 -10.06
N ARG A 3 13.72 13.37 -9.39
CA ARG A 3 13.37 13.33 -7.97
C ARG A 3 14.38 12.51 -7.17
N GLN A 4 15.49 12.08 -7.79
CA GLN A 4 16.55 11.36 -7.13
C GLN A 4 17.62 12.34 -6.64
N ASN A 5 17.89 12.32 -5.34
CA ASN A 5 18.90 13.14 -4.70
C ASN A 5 20.32 12.52 -4.84
N ASN A 6 21.35 13.28 -4.48
CA ASN A 6 22.75 12.85 -4.55
C ASN A 6 23.08 11.66 -3.63
N ASP A 7 22.32 11.46 -2.56
CA ASP A 7 22.43 10.29 -1.68
C ASP A 7 21.86 9.01 -2.30
N GLY A 8 21.18 9.14 -3.45
CA GLY A 8 20.54 8.05 -4.18
C GLY A 8 19.10 7.77 -3.78
N GLY A 9 18.59 8.40 -2.72
CA GLY A 9 17.19 8.35 -2.34
C GLY A 9 16.31 9.24 -3.22
N TYR A 10 15.01 9.09 -3.09
CA TYR A 10 14.02 9.90 -3.81
C TYR A 10 13.25 10.78 -2.83
N THR A 11 12.74 11.89 -3.35
CA THR A 11 12.14 12.95 -2.55
C THR A 11 10.76 13.34 -3.05
N PHE A 12 9.92 13.81 -2.12
CA PHE A 12 8.56 14.29 -2.37
C PHE A 12 8.53 15.48 -3.34
N CYS A 13 9.42 16.46 -3.16
CA CYS A 13 9.56 17.60 -4.05
C CYS A 13 11.03 18.03 -4.13
N GLN A 14 11.39 18.88 -5.13
CA GLN A 14 12.76 19.38 -5.24
C GLN A 14 13.20 20.07 -3.94
N TYR A 15 14.45 19.86 -3.58
CA TYR A 15 15.11 20.47 -2.40
C TYR A 15 14.62 19.98 -1.03
N THR A 16 13.95 18.81 -0.98
CA THR A 16 13.66 18.14 0.30
C THR A 16 14.52 16.91 0.47
N ASP A 17 14.64 16.42 1.70
CA ASP A 17 15.39 15.22 2.03
C ASP A 17 14.76 13.97 1.39
N SER A 18 15.59 12.99 1.12
CA SER A 18 15.14 11.68 0.65
C SER A 18 14.37 10.94 1.73
N SER A 19 13.33 10.21 1.35
CA SER A 19 12.56 9.37 2.27
C SER A 19 12.52 7.90 1.80
N ALA A 20 12.32 6.98 2.75
CA ALA A 20 12.08 5.57 2.43
C ALA A 20 10.82 5.40 1.58
N GLU A 21 9.78 6.16 1.90
CA GLU A 21 8.48 6.13 1.23
C GLU A 21 8.58 6.56 -0.24
N ASP A 22 9.13 7.74 -0.50
CA ASP A 22 9.31 8.24 -1.86
C ASP A 22 10.22 7.33 -2.67
N THR A 23 11.29 6.80 -2.04
CA THR A 23 12.21 5.87 -2.69
C THR A 23 11.50 4.57 -3.08
N TYR A 24 10.65 4.03 -2.19
CA TYR A 24 9.84 2.84 -2.48
C TYR A 24 8.91 3.08 -3.67
N PHE A 25 8.13 4.15 -3.67
CA PHE A 25 7.19 4.44 -4.74
C PHE A 25 7.88 4.73 -6.07
N ALA A 26 9.04 5.42 -6.04
CA ALA A 26 9.83 5.65 -7.24
C ALA A 26 10.34 4.34 -7.85
N VAL A 27 11.00 3.49 -7.05
CA VAL A 27 11.58 2.22 -7.52
C VAL A 27 10.47 1.28 -8.03
N ARG A 28 9.35 1.19 -7.31
CA ARG A 28 8.19 0.41 -7.74
C ARG A 28 7.60 0.89 -9.07
N THR A 29 7.48 2.21 -9.24
CA THR A 29 7.01 2.79 -10.49
C THR A 29 7.96 2.49 -11.65
N LEU A 30 9.27 2.72 -11.45
CA LEU A 30 10.29 2.41 -12.44
C LEU A 30 10.24 0.94 -12.86
N LYS A 31 10.13 0.03 -11.89
CA LYS A 31 10.01 -1.41 -12.17
C LYS A 31 8.77 -1.77 -12.98
N ILE A 32 7.62 -1.15 -12.70
CA ILE A 32 6.40 -1.36 -13.51
C ILE A 32 6.64 -0.95 -14.96
N LEU A 33 7.41 0.13 -15.17
CA LEU A 33 7.75 0.69 -16.48
C LEU A 33 8.96 -0.01 -17.15
N GLY A 34 9.57 -1.02 -16.51
CA GLY A 34 10.74 -1.73 -17.04
C GLY A 34 12.04 -0.92 -17.02
N VAL A 35 12.14 0.06 -16.13
CA VAL A 35 13.29 0.98 -16.01
C VAL A 35 14.00 0.78 -14.67
N GLU A 36 15.32 0.74 -14.67
CA GLU A 36 16.16 0.70 -13.46
C GLU A 36 16.44 2.12 -12.92
N PRO A 37 16.60 2.28 -11.58
CA PRO A 37 17.05 3.54 -11.00
C PRO A 37 18.44 3.94 -11.53
N LYS A 38 18.64 5.21 -11.86
CA LYS A 38 19.92 5.72 -12.42
C LYS A 38 21.12 5.49 -11.48
N GLN A 39 20.90 5.66 -10.17
CA GLN A 39 21.93 5.52 -9.13
C GLN A 39 21.61 4.34 -8.20
N LYS A 40 21.38 3.16 -8.76
CA LYS A 40 20.96 1.96 -8.00
C LYS A 40 21.84 1.67 -6.77
N ALA A 41 23.15 1.75 -6.90
CA ALA A 41 24.08 1.49 -5.80
C ALA A 41 23.93 2.52 -4.65
N SER A 42 23.80 3.81 -5.00
CA SER A 42 23.56 4.88 -4.02
C SER A 42 22.19 4.71 -3.35
N THR A 43 21.13 4.34 -4.11
CA THR A 43 19.81 4.04 -3.56
C THR A 43 19.87 2.91 -2.52
N ILE A 44 20.60 1.84 -2.81
CA ILE A 44 20.80 0.73 -1.85
C ILE A 44 21.52 1.23 -0.60
N LYS A 45 22.58 2.04 -0.75
CA LYS A 45 23.31 2.61 0.37
C LYS A 45 22.43 3.51 1.24
N PHE A 46 21.66 4.41 0.61
CA PHE A 46 20.68 5.26 1.30
C PHE A 46 19.68 4.43 2.12
N LEU A 47 19.04 3.44 1.51
CA LEU A 47 18.06 2.60 2.21
C LEU A 47 18.67 1.85 3.41
N LYS A 48 19.89 1.33 3.26
CA LYS A 48 20.61 0.67 4.37
C LYS A 48 20.94 1.62 5.50
N SER A 49 21.22 2.90 5.21
CA SER A 49 21.55 3.90 6.25
C SER A 49 20.36 4.28 7.13
N LEU A 50 19.12 3.95 6.72
CA LEU A 50 17.91 4.19 7.52
C LEU A 50 17.71 3.15 8.64
N GLN A 51 18.50 2.06 8.65
CA GLN A 51 18.45 1.09 9.72
C GLN A 51 19.34 1.51 10.90
N HIS A 52 18.80 1.46 12.10
CA HIS A 52 19.54 1.72 13.33
C HIS A 52 20.56 0.62 13.63
N LYS A 53 21.55 0.92 14.47
CA LYS A 53 22.64 -0.01 14.82
C LYS A 53 22.15 -1.30 15.47
N ASP A 54 21.02 -1.28 16.17
CA ASP A 54 20.39 -2.45 16.78
C ASP A 54 19.56 -3.29 15.82
N GLY A 55 19.33 -2.81 14.59
CA GLY A 55 18.51 -3.45 13.56
C GLY A 55 17.09 -2.91 13.44
N SER A 56 16.70 -1.99 14.34
CA SER A 56 15.38 -1.34 14.31
C SER A 56 15.27 -0.25 13.24
N PHE A 57 14.08 0.33 13.13
CA PHE A 57 13.74 1.47 12.28
C PHE A 57 12.85 2.44 13.05
N ASP A 58 12.72 3.68 12.58
CA ASP A 58 11.83 4.69 13.17
C ASP A 58 10.37 4.24 13.25
N SER A 59 9.94 3.39 12.31
CA SER A 59 8.59 2.82 12.29
C SER A 59 8.51 1.55 11.45
N ILE A 60 7.43 0.78 11.64
CA ILE A 60 7.13 -0.39 10.81
C ILE A 60 6.97 -0.02 9.33
N LYS A 61 6.41 1.16 9.04
CA LYS A 61 6.21 1.67 7.69
C LYS A 61 7.56 1.91 7.00
N VAL A 62 8.53 2.50 7.70
CA VAL A 62 9.90 2.68 7.20
C VAL A 62 10.58 1.34 6.95
N ALA A 63 10.49 0.39 7.91
CA ALA A 63 11.03 -0.95 7.76
C ALA A 63 10.46 -1.66 6.51
N TYR A 64 9.14 -1.58 6.31
CA TYR A 64 8.47 -2.15 5.15
C TYR A 64 9.00 -1.55 3.84
N TYR A 65 9.04 -0.23 3.71
CA TYR A 65 9.52 0.42 2.50
C TYR A 65 10.97 0.07 2.19
N VAL A 66 11.84 0.06 3.21
CA VAL A 66 13.24 -0.28 3.05
C VAL A 66 13.40 -1.74 2.61
N VAL A 67 12.81 -2.70 3.32
CA VAL A 67 12.95 -4.13 3.02
C VAL A 67 12.40 -4.47 1.65
N LYS A 68 11.21 -3.96 1.31
CA LYS A 68 10.59 -4.22 0.01
C LYS A 68 11.42 -3.63 -1.14
N THR A 69 11.93 -2.42 -0.97
CA THR A 69 12.73 -1.76 -2.02
C THR A 69 14.07 -2.45 -2.20
N LEU A 70 14.76 -2.81 -1.12
CA LEU A 70 16.01 -3.56 -1.20
C LEU A 70 15.83 -4.90 -1.91
N ASN A 71 14.76 -5.64 -1.59
CA ASN A 71 14.47 -6.90 -2.27
C ASN A 71 14.24 -6.71 -3.78
N GLU A 72 13.56 -5.64 -4.18
CA GLU A 72 13.35 -5.32 -5.59
C GLU A 72 14.65 -4.96 -6.32
N LEU A 73 15.59 -4.34 -5.60
CA LEU A 73 16.92 -3.98 -6.12
C LEU A 73 17.93 -5.15 -6.05
N GLY A 74 17.52 -6.31 -5.51
CA GLY A 74 18.38 -7.49 -5.34
C GLY A 74 19.38 -7.36 -4.19
N ALA A 75 19.09 -6.53 -3.19
CA ALA A 75 19.94 -6.28 -2.02
C ALA A 75 19.24 -6.71 -0.72
N LYS A 76 20.05 -6.88 0.35
CA LYS A 76 19.57 -7.26 1.68
C LYS A 76 20.17 -6.34 2.75
N LEU A 77 19.49 -6.24 3.88
CA LEU A 77 20.03 -5.64 5.09
C LEU A 77 21.13 -6.52 5.70
N GLU A 78 22.04 -5.91 6.43
CA GLU A 78 23.10 -6.62 7.17
C GLU A 78 22.56 -7.22 8.48
N LYS A 79 21.63 -6.51 9.13
CA LYS A 79 20.93 -6.99 10.31
C LYS A 79 19.47 -7.27 9.99
N SER A 80 18.95 -8.39 10.51
CA SER A 80 17.53 -8.69 10.40
C SER A 80 16.71 -7.75 11.26
N PRO A 81 15.65 -7.11 10.76
CA PRO A 81 14.72 -6.32 11.57
C PRO A 81 13.69 -7.19 12.31
N LYS A 82 13.85 -8.51 12.34
CA LYS A 82 12.87 -9.45 12.89
C LYS A 82 12.47 -9.10 14.33
N GLU A 83 13.43 -8.92 15.22
CA GLU A 83 13.15 -8.64 16.63
C GLU A 83 12.40 -7.32 16.80
N PHE A 84 12.75 -6.30 16.02
CA PHE A 84 12.01 -5.04 15.99
C PHE A 84 10.56 -5.26 15.56
N ILE A 85 10.30 -6.01 14.47
CA ILE A 85 8.93 -6.29 14.01
C ILE A 85 8.15 -7.09 15.07
N LEU A 86 8.77 -8.12 15.67
CA LEU A 86 8.11 -8.94 16.69
C LEU A 86 7.81 -8.16 17.97
N SER A 87 8.62 -7.16 18.32
CA SER A 87 8.35 -6.28 19.48
C SER A 87 7.10 -5.41 19.32
N LEU A 88 6.63 -5.24 18.09
CA LEU A 88 5.41 -4.48 17.77
C LEU A 88 4.14 -5.34 17.78
N LYS A 89 4.26 -6.65 18.07
CA LYS A 89 3.11 -7.55 18.13
C LYS A 89 2.23 -7.21 19.34
N ASN A 90 0.93 -7.03 19.10
CA ASN A 90 -0.03 -6.76 20.15
C ASN A 90 -0.64 -8.06 20.73
N PRO A 91 -1.25 -8.04 21.93
CA PRO A 91 -1.82 -9.23 22.57
C PRO A 91 -2.98 -9.87 21.81
N TYR A 92 -3.57 -9.16 20.85
CA TYR A 92 -4.71 -9.63 20.08
C TYR A 92 -4.32 -10.34 18.77
N GLY A 93 -3.01 -10.43 18.49
CA GLY A 93 -2.46 -11.13 17.33
C GLY A 93 -2.11 -10.23 16.15
N GLY A 94 -2.43 -8.95 16.21
CA GLY A 94 -2.00 -7.94 15.22
C GLY A 94 -0.65 -7.32 15.55
N PHE A 95 -0.28 -6.27 14.80
CA PHE A 95 0.93 -5.48 15.01
C PHE A 95 0.58 -3.99 15.04
N GLY A 96 1.24 -3.24 15.90
CA GLY A 96 1.06 -1.80 16.03
C GLY A 96 1.11 -1.33 17.48
N SER A 97 1.02 -0.02 17.69
CA SER A 97 1.04 0.58 19.02
C SER A 97 -0.26 0.26 19.79
N LEU A 98 -0.12 -0.11 21.05
CA LEU A 98 -1.23 -0.32 22.00
C LEU A 98 -1.87 0.99 22.51
N ASN A 99 -1.48 2.14 21.99
CA ASN A 99 -2.09 3.40 22.41
C ASN A 99 -3.57 3.40 22.04
N VAL A 100 -4.42 3.52 23.05
CA VAL A 100 -5.88 3.44 23.00
C VAL A 100 -6.51 4.47 22.02
N ASP A 101 -5.74 5.49 21.63
CA ASP A 101 -6.13 6.54 20.70
C ASP A 101 -5.74 6.28 19.24
N VAL A 102 -5.08 5.16 18.94
CA VAL A 102 -4.70 4.82 17.56
C VAL A 102 -5.90 4.19 16.83
N GLU A 103 -6.23 4.75 15.68
CA GLU A 103 -7.33 4.22 14.86
C GLU A 103 -7.09 2.75 14.48
N VAL A 104 -8.13 1.92 14.59
CA VAL A 104 -8.13 0.49 14.20
C VAL A 104 -7.66 0.29 12.74
N SER A 105 -7.88 1.26 11.88
CA SER A 105 -7.35 1.28 10.51
C SER A 105 -5.82 1.24 10.46
N SER A 106 -5.16 1.93 11.38
CA SER A 106 -3.70 1.96 11.52
C SER A 106 -3.14 0.59 11.95
N GLU A 107 -3.85 -0.16 12.78
CA GLU A 107 -3.44 -1.51 13.18
C GLU A 107 -3.52 -2.53 12.03
N ILE A 108 -4.54 -2.43 11.16
CA ILE A 108 -4.67 -3.28 9.96
C ILE A 108 -3.50 -3.02 9.02
N GLU A 109 -3.18 -1.76 8.77
CA GLU A 109 -2.06 -1.35 7.91
C GLU A 109 -0.72 -1.81 8.49
N SER A 110 -0.48 -1.58 9.79
CA SER A 110 0.74 -2.01 10.48
C SER A 110 0.90 -3.53 10.48
N THR A 111 -0.22 -4.26 10.63
CA THR A 111 -0.24 -5.72 10.54
C THR A 111 0.14 -6.19 9.14
N TYR A 112 -0.40 -5.55 8.09
CA TYR A 112 -0.01 -5.85 6.72
C TYR A 112 1.50 -5.63 6.49
N TYR A 113 2.04 -4.49 6.91
CA TYR A 113 3.47 -4.20 6.75
C TYR A 113 4.35 -5.20 7.50
N SER A 114 3.95 -5.58 8.72
CA SER A 114 4.68 -6.57 9.52
C SER A 114 4.71 -7.95 8.83
N ILE A 115 3.58 -8.43 8.33
CA ILE A 115 3.49 -9.70 7.59
C ILE A 115 4.39 -9.66 6.35
N GLU A 116 4.34 -8.58 5.58
CA GLU A 116 5.15 -8.41 4.37
C GLU A 116 6.66 -8.44 4.67
N VAL A 117 7.09 -7.75 5.74
CA VAL A 117 8.49 -7.77 6.17
C VAL A 117 8.90 -9.17 6.62
N LEU A 118 8.17 -9.80 7.53
CA LEU A 118 8.48 -11.13 8.06
C LEU A 118 8.53 -12.18 6.94
N LYS A 119 7.59 -12.16 6.02
CA LYS A 119 7.62 -13.06 4.83
C LYS A 119 8.83 -12.77 3.92
N SER A 120 9.19 -11.51 3.73
CA SER A 120 10.38 -11.13 2.95
C SER A 120 11.69 -11.62 3.57
N LEU A 121 11.68 -11.87 4.89
CA LEU A 121 12.81 -12.46 5.64
C LEU A 121 12.74 -14.00 5.72
N ASN A 122 11.71 -14.63 5.14
CA ASN A 122 11.40 -16.06 5.27
C ASN A 122 11.19 -16.51 6.74
N GLU A 123 10.65 -15.61 7.58
CA GLU A 123 10.37 -15.93 8.99
C GLU A 123 9.04 -16.67 9.14
N CYS A 124 9.02 -17.63 10.06
CA CYS A 124 7.80 -18.34 10.42
C CYS A 124 6.90 -17.43 11.25
N ILE A 125 5.67 -17.26 10.80
CA ILE A 125 4.60 -16.55 11.54
C ILE A 125 3.47 -17.53 11.80
N ASN A 126 2.80 -17.40 12.96
CA ASN A 126 1.57 -18.17 13.21
C ASN A 126 0.40 -17.54 12.44
N PRO A 127 -0.03 -18.11 11.30
CA PRO A 127 -1.04 -17.47 10.47
C PRO A 127 -2.41 -17.43 11.16
N ASN A 128 -2.76 -18.44 11.94
CA ASN A 128 -4.11 -18.57 12.52
C ASN A 128 -4.44 -17.44 13.49
N GLU A 129 -3.49 -17.04 14.32
CA GLU A 129 -3.65 -15.95 15.28
C GLU A 129 -3.89 -14.62 14.56
N ILE A 130 -3.08 -14.31 13.54
CA ILE A 130 -3.20 -13.07 12.78
C ILE A 130 -4.48 -13.07 11.93
N ILE A 131 -4.84 -14.20 11.31
CA ILE A 131 -6.11 -14.34 10.59
C ILE A 131 -7.28 -14.08 11.51
N SER A 132 -7.30 -14.67 12.72
CA SER A 132 -8.34 -14.46 13.71
C SER A 132 -8.46 -12.99 14.12
N PHE A 133 -7.33 -12.32 14.33
CA PHE A 133 -7.27 -10.88 14.61
C PHE A 133 -7.91 -10.08 13.46
N ILE A 134 -7.47 -10.28 12.22
CA ILE A 134 -7.99 -9.53 11.07
C ILE A 134 -9.50 -9.79 10.88
N LEU A 135 -9.94 -11.04 10.99
CA LEU A 135 -11.35 -11.39 10.87
C LEU A 135 -12.22 -10.80 11.98
N SER A 136 -11.67 -10.57 13.18
CA SER A 136 -12.39 -9.90 14.28
C SER A 136 -12.71 -8.42 13.97
N LEU A 137 -11.95 -7.81 13.03
CA LEU A 137 -12.14 -6.43 12.57
C LEU A 137 -13.11 -6.33 11.37
N LYS A 138 -13.71 -7.46 10.96
CA LYS A 138 -14.70 -7.49 9.89
C LYS A 138 -16.06 -7.03 10.38
N ASN A 139 -16.63 -6.05 9.71
CA ASN A 139 -17.95 -5.52 10.00
C ASN A 139 -19.09 -6.37 9.38
N PHE A 140 -20.30 -6.17 9.86
CA PHE A 140 -21.48 -6.87 9.37
C PHE A 140 -21.76 -6.63 7.88
N ASP A 141 -21.41 -5.43 7.36
CA ASP A 141 -21.55 -5.06 5.94
C ASP A 141 -20.46 -5.65 5.04
N GLY A 142 -19.47 -6.32 5.62
CA GLY A 142 -18.34 -6.93 4.92
C GLY A 142 -17.08 -6.07 4.83
N SER A 143 -17.11 -4.80 5.23
CA SER A 143 -15.92 -3.94 5.33
C SER A 143 -15.01 -4.37 6.49
N PHE A 144 -13.78 -3.86 6.50
CA PHE A 144 -12.83 -4.05 7.59
C PHE A 144 -12.44 -2.71 8.22
N GLY A 145 -12.28 -2.70 9.54
CA GLY A 145 -11.89 -1.53 10.32
C GLY A 145 -12.94 -1.14 11.36
N LYS A 146 -12.90 0.12 11.82
CA LYS A 146 -13.86 0.62 12.80
C LYS A 146 -15.25 0.71 12.17
N GLN A 147 -16.25 0.13 12.83
CA GLN A 147 -17.63 0.13 12.35
C GLN A 147 -18.14 1.55 12.07
N GLY A 148 -18.75 1.76 10.90
CA GLY A 148 -19.25 3.05 10.44
C GLY A 148 -18.18 4.00 9.85
N TYR A 149 -16.90 3.66 9.99
CA TYR A 149 -15.77 4.47 9.50
C TYR A 149 -14.80 3.69 8.58
N SER A 150 -15.17 2.47 8.21
CA SER A 150 -14.33 1.66 7.33
C SER A 150 -14.13 2.31 5.96
N LYS A 151 -12.90 2.25 5.50
CA LYS A 151 -12.48 2.75 4.19
C LYS A 151 -12.05 1.60 3.28
N ILE A 152 -12.06 1.85 1.98
CA ILE A 152 -11.57 0.88 0.99
C ILE A 152 -10.09 0.53 1.22
N ALA A 153 -9.29 1.47 1.72
CA ALA A 153 -7.89 1.23 2.08
C ALA A 153 -7.74 0.19 3.20
N SER A 154 -8.46 0.33 4.33
CA SER A 154 -8.41 -0.64 5.44
C SER A 154 -8.92 -2.02 5.01
N THR A 155 -9.97 -2.06 4.17
CA THR A 155 -10.48 -3.30 3.59
C THR A 155 -9.45 -3.97 2.66
N TYR A 156 -8.74 -3.18 1.84
CA TYR A 156 -7.63 -3.68 1.03
C TYR A 156 -6.51 -4.29 1.88
N TYR A 157 -6.02 -3.57 2.90
CA TYR A 157 -4.95 -4.07 3.76
C TYR A 157 -5.34 -5.36 4.50
N ALA A 158 -6.58 -5.46 4.96
CA ALA A 158 -7.11 -6.70 5.55
C ALA A 158 -7.10 -7.86 4.54
N LEU A 159 -7.64 -7.65 3.35
CA LEU A 159 -7.64 -8.65 2.28
C LEU A 159 -6.23 -9.06 1.86
N ALA A 160 -5.32 -8.09 1.71
CA ALA A 160 -3.92 -8.35 1.35
C ALA A 160 -3.23 -9.20 2.42
N SER A 161 -3.44 -8.89 3.70
CA SER A 161 -2.91 -9.67 4.82
C SER A 161 -3.47 -11.10 4.84
N LEU A 162 -4.79 -11.26 4.71
CA LEU A 162 -5.45 -12.56 4.66
C LEU A 162 -4.93 -13.41 3.49
N ASN A 163 -4.80 -12.82 2.31
CA ASN A 163 -4.26 -13.51 1.12
C ASN A 163 -2.80 -13.93 1.31
N LEU A 164 -1.97 -13.06 1.89
CA LEU A 164 -0.58 -13.38 2.22
C LEU A 164 -0.47 -14.55 3.20
N LEU A 165 -1.42 -14.70 4.12
CA LEU A 165 -1.48 -15.79 5.10
C LEU A 165 -2.15 -17.05 4.56
N GLY A 166 -2.55 -17.09 3.29
CA GLY A 166 -3.17 -18.24 2.65
C GLY A 166 -4.65 -18.44 2.98
N TYR A 167 -5.31 -17.43 3.53
CA TYR A 167 -6.76 -17.48 3.76
C TYR A 167 -7.53 -17.40 2.43
N ASN A 168 -8.62 -18.17 2.31
CA ASN A 168 -9.48 -18.13 1.12
C ASN A 168 -10.32 -16.85 1.07
N THR A 169 -9.75 -15.77 0.57
CA THR A 169 -10.41 -14.47 0.46
C THR A 169 -11.62 -14.48 -0.51
N LYS A 170 -11.63 -15.38 -1.49
CA LYS A 170 -12.74 -15.49 -2.47
C LYS A 170 -14.06 -15.88 -1.84
N SER A 171 -14.07 -16.44 -0.62
CA SER A 171 -15.28 -16.77 0.15
C SER A 171 -15.95 -15.57 0.84
N LEU A 172 -15.34 -14.39 0.77
CA LEU A 172 -15.80 -13.17 1.45
C LEU A 172 -16.85 -12.40 0.63
N ASN A 173 -17.99 -13.03 0.33
CA ASN A 173 -19.04 -12.48 -0.56
C ASN A 173 -19.53 -11.09 -0.11
N LYS A 174 -19.76 -10.86 1.19
CA LYS A 174 -20.19 -9.55 1.70
C LYS A 174 -19.12 -8.46 1.47
N THR A 175 -17.85 -8.83 1.51
CA THR A 175 -16.75 -7.89 1.25
C THR A 175 -16.71 -7.52 -0.23
N ILE A 176 -16.94 -8.48 -1.13
CA ILE A 176 -17.09 -8.22 -2.56
C ILE A 176 -18.24 -7.24 -2.80
N GLU A 177 -19.42 -7.51 -2.22
CA GLU A 177 -20.59 -6.64 -2.35
C GLU A 177 -20.33 -5.23 -1.82
N TRP A 178 -19.62 -5.10 -0.69
CA TRP A 178 -19.27 -3.81 -0.12
C TRP A 178 -18.33 -3.02 -1.05
N ILE A 179 -17.29 -3.66 -1.58
CA ILE A 179 -16.36 -3.01 -2.54
C ILE A 179 -17.11 -2.60 -3.82
N ARG A 180 -18.06 -3.44 -4.30
CA ARG A 180 -18.91 -3.11 -5.45
C ARG A 180 -19.77 -1.87 -5.24
N LYS A 181 -20.22 -1.61 -4.02
CA LYS A 181 -20.94 -0.38 -3.67
C LYS A 181 -20.04 0.86 -3.64
N CYS A 182 -18.74 0.69 -3.45
CA CYS A 182 -17.77 1.78 -3.58
C CYS A 182 -17.45 2.12 -5.03
N GLU A 183 -17.72 1.22 -5.98
CA GLU A 183 -17.38 1.37 -7.40
C GLU A 183 -18.34 2.34 -8.09
N SER A 184 -17.82 3.37 -8.76
CA SER A 184 -18.62 4.37 -9.45
C SER A 184 -18.85 4.03 -10.93
N PRO A 185 -20.07 4.22 -11.46
CA PRO A 185 -20.33 4.13 -12.91
C PRO A 185 -19.55 5.15 -13.74
N ARG A 186 -19.09 6.25 -13.12
CA ARG A 186 -18.22 7.24 -13.76
C ARG A 186 -16.75 6.85 -13.80
N GLY A 187 -16.43 5.66 -13.25
CA GLY A 187 -15.09 5.14 -13.05
C GLY A 187 -14.52 5.45 -11.66
N GLY A 188 -13.58 4.62 -11.24
CA GLY A 188 -12.94 4.73 -9.93
C GLY A 188 -13.77 4.22 -8.77
N PHE A 189 -13.30 4.51 -7.57
CA PHE A 189 -13.89 4.06 -6.31
C PHE A 189 -14.02 5.22 -5.33
N ASN A 190 -15.10 5.22 -4.57
CA ASN A 190 -15.27 6.03 -3.38
C ASN A 190 -14.57 5.37 -2.18
N SER A 191 -14.16 6.15 -1.20
CA SER A 191 -13.53 5.65 0.03
C SER A 191 -14.44 4.68 0.80
N ASN A 192 -15.76 4.86 0.69
CA ASN A 192 -16.80 4.00 1.26
C ASN A 192 -18.09 4.13 0.42
N PRO A 193 -19.11 3.26 0.64
CA PRO A 193 -20.35 3.25 -0.17
C PRO A 193 -21.18 4.54 -0.11
N TYR A 194 -20.92 5.41 0.85
CA TYR A 194 -21.66 6.68 1.06
C TYR A 194 -20.89 7.89 0.55
N GLY A 195 -19.72 7.66 -0.09
CA GLY A 195 -18.90 8.71 -0.67
C GLY A 195 -19.54 9.35 -1.90
N PHE A 196 -19.16 10.58 -2.18
CA PHE A 196 -19.59 11.30 -3.38
C PHE A 196 -18.52 11.19 -4.47
N ASP A 197 -18.90 10.82 -5.68
CA ASP A 197 -18.00 10.70 -6.84
C ASP A 197 -17.15 11.94 -7.13
N THR A 198 -17.61 13.10 -6.63
CA THR A 198 -16.91 14.38 -6.81
C THR A 198 -15.60 14.47 -6.02
N TYR A 199 -15.43 13.67 -4.95
CA TYR A 199 -14.27 13.72 -4.05
C TYR A 199 -13.34 12.52 -4.19
N MET A 200 -13.46 11.77 -5.29
CA MET A 200 -12.57 10.63 -5.52
C MET A 200 -11.10 11.04 -5.55
N VAL A 201 -10.28 10.24 -4.92
CA VAL A 201 -8.82 10.36 -4.90
C VAL A 201 -8.19 9.15 -5.56
N ILE A 202 -6.98 9.33 -6.06
CA ILE A 202 -6.26 8.28 -6.81
C ILE A 202 -5.98 7.03 -5.95
N GLU A 203 -5.78 7.22 -4.65
CA GLU A 203 -5.55 6.13 -3.69
C GLU A 203 -6.75 5.17 -3.62
N ASP A 204 -7.98 5.72 -3.56
CA ASP A 204 -9.20 4.90 -3.46
C ASP A 204 -9.38 4.06 -4.73
N CYS A 205 -9.03 4.61 -5.91
CA CYS A 205 -9.02 3.86 -7.17
C CYS A 205 -8.01 2.70 -7.11
N TYR A 206 -6.81 2.95 -6.58
CA TYR A 206 -5.78 1.93 -6.42
C TYR A 206 -6.24 0.83 -5.46
N PHE A 207 -6.67 1.19 -4.26
CA PHE A 207 -7.08 0.22 -3.25
C PHE A 207 -8.29 -0.61 -3.69
N GLY A 208 -9.26 0.01 -4.37
CA GLY A 208 -10.43 -0.68 -4.89
C GLY A 208 -10.08 -1.72 -5.95
N VAL A 209 -9.29 -1.33 -6.95
CA VAL A 209 -8.87 -2.24 -8.01
C VAL A 209 -7.99 -3.36 -7.47
N LYS A 210 -7.08 -3.07 -6.52
CA LYS A 210 -6.22 -4.08 -5.91
C LYS A 210 -6.99 -5.02 -4.97
N ALA A 211 -7.99 -4.54 -4.27
CA ALA A 211 -8.88 -5.38 -3.47
C ALA A 211 -9.66 -6.37 -4.36
N LEU A 212 -10.21 -5.91 -5.48
CA LEU A 212 -10.86 -6.78 -6.46
C LEU A 212 -9.88 -7.80 -7.08
N GLU A 213 -8.63 -7.40 -7.38
CA GLU A 213 -7.60 -8.33 -7.89
C GLU A 213 -7.35 -9.48 -6.90
N ILE A 214 -7.26 -9.20 -5.58
CA ILE A 214 -7.08 -10.23 -4.54
C ILE A 214 -8.28 -11.19 -4.48
N LEU A 215 -9.47 -10.69 -4.69
CA LEU A 215 -10.73 -11.45 -4.69
C LEU A 215 -10.97 -12.23 -5.99
N ASP A 216 -10.05 -12.10 -6.98
CA ASP A 216 -10.17 -12.62 -8.34
C ASP A 216 -11.35 -12.02 -9.13
N GLU A 217 -11.72 -10.80 -8.75
CA GLU A 217 -12.78 -10.01 -9.37
C GLU A 217 -12.17 -8.98 -10.33
N VAL A 218 -12.99 -8.48 -11.26
CA VAL A 218 -12.63 -7.43 -12.21
C VAL A 218 -13.42 -6.14 -11.96
N CYS A 219 -12.82 -5.02 -12.30
CA CYS A 219 -13.49 -3.72 -12.25
C CYS A 219 -14.72 -3.73 -13.18
N LYS A 220 -15.88 -3.28 -12.70
CA LYS A 220 -17.12 -3.22 -13.48
C LYS A 220 -17.08 -2.13 -14.55
N TYR A 221 -16.35 -1.05 -14.28
CA TYR A 221 -16.25 0.11 -15.16
C TYR A 221 -14.78 0.40 -15.53
N PRO A 222 -14.07 -0.55 -16.21
CA PRO A 222 -12.63 -0.45 -16.42
C PRO A 222 -12.25 0.74 -17.32
N LEU A 223 -12.95 0.96 -18.43
CA LEU A 223 -12.65 2.06 -19.36
C LEU A 223 -12.91 3.43 -18.74
N GLN A 224 -13.98 3.56 -17.96
CA GLN A 224 -14.30 4.78 -17.21
C GLN A 224 -13.24 5.05 -16.14
N THR A 225 -12.77 3.99 -15.47
CA THR A 225 -11.70 4.10 -14.46
C THR A 225 -10.39 4.54 -15.11
N LEU A 226 -10.00 3.98 -16.24
CA LEU A 226 -8.83 4.43 -17.01
C LEU A 226 -8.96 5.90 -17.44
N SER A 227 -10.13 6.30 -17.95
CA SER A 227 -10.43 7.68 -18.29
C SER A 227 -10.38 8.62 -17.08
N LEU A 228 -10.85 8.18 -15.91
CA LEU A 228 -10.74 8.96 -14.67
C LEU A 228 -9.28 9.13 -14.27
N ILE A 229 -8.49 8.04 -14.27
CA ILE A 229 -7.07 8.08 -13.89
C ILE A 229 -6.29 9.06 -14.74
N SER A 230 -6.56 9.16 -16.05
CA SER A 230 -5.90 10.13 -16.94
C SER A 230 -6.09 11.60 -16.49
N LYS A 231 -7.22 11.92 -15.82
CA LYS A 231 -7.50 13.28 -15.31
C LYS A 231 -6.67 13.67 -14.10
N PHE A 232 -6.07 12.70 -13.41
CA PHE A 232 -5.14 12.98 -12.30
C PHE A 232 -3.72 13.32 -12.80
N GLN A 233 -3.44 13.16 -14.10
CA GLN A 233 -2.11 13.44 -14.64
C GLN A 233 -1.87 14.94 -14.78
N ASN A 234 -0.70 15.40 -14.34
CA ASN A 234 -0.21 16.75 -14.52
C ASN A 234 0.63 16.85 -15.81
N GLY A 235 0.83 18.09 -16.28
CA GLY A 235 1.65 18.36 -17.48
C GLY A 235 3.10 17.90 -17.41
N ASN A 236 3.63 17.60 -16.21
CA ASN A 236 4.97 17.02 -16.03
C ASN A 236 5.00 15.48 -16.14
N GLY A 237 3.86 14.85 -16.48
CA GLY A 237 3.72 13.41 -16.62
C GLY A 237 3.45 12.64 -15.33
N GLY A 238 3.66 13.24 -14.17
CA GLY A 238 3.33 12.64 -12.87
C GLY A 238 1.85 12.82 -12.51
N PHE A 239 1.42 12.10 -11.47
CA PHE A 239 0.02 12.10 -11.03
C PHE A 239 -0.15 12.78 -9.69
N ARG A 240 -1.28 13.47 -9.51
CA ARG A 240 -1.71 14.17 -8.31
C ARG A 240 -2.83 13.39 -7.60
N ARG A 241 -3.12 13.78 -6.37
CA ARG A 241 -4.11 13.09 -5.52
C ARG A 241 -5.55 13.32 -5.97
N SER A 242 -5.88 14.55 -6.37
CA SER A 242 -7.24 14.97 -6.75
C SER A 242 -7.27 15.47 -8.19
N ILE A 243 -8.39 15.28 -8.89
CA ILE A 243 -8.59 15.80 -10.25
C ILE A 243 -8.63 17.33 -10.31
N PHE A 244 -8.94 17.99 -9.20
CA PHE A 244 -9.13 19.43 -9.16
C PHE A 244 -7.81 20.18 -8.98
N LEU A 245 -6.96 19.72 -8.04
CA LEU A 245 -5.79 20.46 -7.60
C LEU A 245 -4.75 19.52 -7.00
N GLY A 246 -3.48 19.88 -7.11
CA GLY A 246 -2.38 19.20 -6.43
C GLY A 246 -1.11 19.07 -7.26
N ILE A 247 -0.02 18.83 -6.56
CA ILE A 247 1.28 18.52 -7.15
C ILE A 247 1.38 17.02 -7.46
N SER A 248 2.23 16.66 -8.41
CA SER A 248 2.56 15.26 -8.65
C SER A 248 3.40 14.70 -7.51
N THR A 249 3.01 13.53 -6.99
CA THR A 249 3.81 12.79 -6.01
C THR A 249 4.25 11.45 -6.57
N LEU A 250 5.29 10.85 -5.99
CA LEU A 250 5.76 9.52 -6.39
C LEU A 250 4.73 8.45 -6.00
N GLU A 251 4.09 8.61 -4.85
CA GLU A 251 3.01 7.76 -4.38
C GLU A 251 1.80 7.76 -5.34
N CYS A 252 1.25 8.94 -5.65
CA CYS A 252 0.11 9.06 -6.57
C CYS A 252 0.48 8.53 -7.97
N THR A 253 1.72 8.74 -8.42
CA THR A 253 2.21 8.21 -9.70
C THR A 253 2.28 6.69 -9.67
N TYR A 254 2.75 6.09 -8.58
CA TYR A 254 2.72 4.64 -8.39
C TYR A 254 1.29 4.08 -8.40
N TYR A 255 0.38 4.71 -7.66
CA TYR A 255 -1.02 4.28 -7.62
C TYR A 255 -1.66 4.31 -9.01
N ALA A 256 -1.47 5.40 -9.75
CA ALA A 256 -1.98 5.51 -11.11
C ALA A 256 -1.43 4.41 -12.03
N VAL A 257 -0.11 4.29 -12.12
CA VAL A 257 0.56 3.34 -13.02
C VAL A 257 0.23 1.88 -12.66
N SER A 258 0.21 1.57 -11.36
CA SER A 258 -0.15 0.23 -10.87
C SER A 258 -1.60 -0.13 -11.16
N THR A 259 -2.53 0.81 -10.98
CA THR A 259 -3.96 0.62 -11.27
C THR A 259 -4.18 0.39 -12.77
N VAL A 260 -3.59 1.24 -13.61
CA VAL A 260 -3.66 1.08 -15.08
C VAL A 260 -3.14 -0.29 -15.50
N LYS A 261 -1.95 -0.70 -15.01
CA LYS A 261 -1.38 -2.02 -15.31
C LYS A 261 -2.32 -3.17 -14.88
N THR A 262 -2.92 -3.07 -13.69
CA THR A 262 -3.84 -4.11 -13.19
C THR A 262 -5.08 -4.23 -14.06
N ILE A 263 -5.70 -3.10 -14.43
CA ILE A 263 -6.89 -3.09 -15.28
C ILE A 263 -6.56 -3.66 -16.67
N LEU A 264 -5.48 -3.17 -17.32
CA LEU A 264 -5.10 -3.61 -18.68
C LEU A 264 -4.73 -5.09 -18.78
N ARG A 265 -4.37 -5.75 -17.68
CA ARG A 265 -4.11 -7.19 -17.64
C ARG A 265 -5.38 -8.05 -17.59
N LYS A 266 -6.52 -7.44 -17.27
CA LYS A 266 -7.79 -8.13 -17.03
C LYS A 266 -8.84 -7.88 -18.13
N ILE A 267 -8.60 -6.89 -19.02
CA ILE A 267 -9.40 -6.60 -20.22
C ILE A 267 -8.66 -7.06 -21.48
#